data_1cfcffb1a23b36fe971980e793c3d7be
#
_entry.id   1cfcffb1a23b36fe971980e793c3d7be
#
_cell.length_a   1.000
_cell.length_b   1.000
_cell.length_c   1.000
_cell.angle_alpha   90.00
_cell.angle_beta   90.00
_cell.angle_gamma   90.00
#
_symmetry.space_group_name_H-M   'P 1'
#
loop_
_entity.id
_entity.type
_entity.pdbx_description
1 polymer ?
#
loop_
_entity_poly.entity_id
_entity_poly.type
_entity_poly.pdbx_seq_one_letter_code
_entity_poly.pdbx_strand_id
1 'polypeptide(L)'
;MKQRIGAYLIDAIHRAGVDKIFGVPGDFNLAFLDDIISNPNVDWVGNTNELNASYAADGYARLNGLAALVTTFGVGELSAVNGIAGSYAERIPVIAITGAPTRAVEHAGKYVHHSLGEGTFDDYRKMFAHITVAQGYITPENATTEIPRLINTAIAERRPVHLHLPIDVAISEIEIPTPFEVTAAKDTDASTYIELLTSKLHQSKQPIIITGHEINSFHLHQELEDFVNQTQIPVAQLSLGKDAFNEENPYYMGIYDGKIAEDKIRDYVDNSDLILNIGAKLTDSATAGFSYQFNIDDVVMLNHHNIKIDDVTNDEISLPSLLKQLSNISYTNNATFPAYHRPTSPDYTVGTEPLTQQTYFKMMQNFLKPNDVIIADQGTSFFGAYDLALYKNNTFIGQPLWGSIGYTLPATLGSQLADKDRRNLLLIGDGSLQLTVQAISTMIRQHIKPVLFVINNDGYTVERLIHGMYEPYNEIHMWDYKALPAVFGGKNVEIHDVESSKDLQDTFNAINGHPDVMHFVEVKMSVEDAPKKLIDIAKAFSQQNK
;
A
#
# COMPACT_ATOMS: atom_id res chain seq x y z
N MET A 1 36.09 -10.75 5.13
CA MET A 1 36.35 -10.33 3.72
C MET A 1 36.36 -8.82 3.67
N LYS A 2 37.32 -8.22 2.97
CA LYS A 2 37.39 -6.76 2.85
C LYS A 2 36.47 -6.29 1.71
N GLN A 3 35.59 -5.33 1.95
CA GLN A 3 34.59 -4.88 1.00
C GLN A 3 34.24 -3.40 1.24
N ARG A 4 33.84 -2.67 0.17
CA ARG A 4 33.27 -1.31 0.30
C ARG A 4 31.96 -1.36 1.07
N ILE A 5 31.70 -0.34 1.89
CA ILE A 5 30.45 -0.24 2.68
C ILE A 5 29.23 -0.19 1.77
N GLY A 6 29.31 0.55 0.65
CA GLY A 6 28.22 0.59 -0.34
C GLY A 6 27.89 -0.80 -0.88
N ALA A 7 28.90 -1.57 -1.31
CA ALA A 7 28.70 -2.93 -1.78
C ALA A 7 28.15 -3.87 -0.68
N TYR A 8 28.62 -3.73 0.56
CA TYR A 8 28.08 -4.49 1.71
C TYR A 8 26.60 -4.18 1.97
N LEU A 9 26.22 -2.90 1.88
CA LEU A 9 24.81 -2.49 2.03
C LEU A 9 23.93 -3.12 0.94
N ILE A 10 24.40 -3.12 -0.32
CA ILE A 10 23.66 -3.75 -1.43
C ILE A 10 23.51 -5.26 -1.23
N ASP A 11 24.60 -5.94 -0.83
CA ASP A 11 24.54 -7.37 -0.53
C ASP A 11 23.57 -7.68 0.62
N ALA A 12 23.52 -6.82 1.65
CA ALA A 12 22.58 -6.98 2.75
C ALA A 12 21.12 -6.76 2.31
N ILE A 13 20.86 -5.77 1.48
CA ILE A 13 19.53 -5.50 0.90
C ILE A 13 19.09 -6.67 0.01
N HIS A 14 19.96 -7.19 -0.85
CA HIS A 14 19.66 -8.36 -1.67
C HIS A 14 19.37 -9.59 -0.81
N ARG A 15 20.18 -9.86 0.21
CA ARG A 15 19.94 -10.98 1.16
C ARG A 15 18.65 -10.82 1.96
N ALA A 16 18.15 -9.60 2.11
CA ALA A 16 16.83 -9.33 2.69
C ALA A 16 15.67 -9.54 1.68
N GLY A 17 15.96 -9.98 0.44
CA GLY A 17 14.96 -10.30 -0.57
C GLY A 17 14.63 -9.16 -1.53
N VAL A 18 15.43 -8.11 -1.60
CA VAL A 18 15.20 -6.98 -2.51
C VAL A 18 16.15 -7.06 -3.70
N ASP A 19 15.61 -7.14 -4.91
CA ASP A 19 16.37 -7.17 -6.16
C ASP A 19 16.15 -5.95 -7.07
N LYS A 20 15.23 -5.04 -6.70
CA LYS A 20 14.98 -3.76 -7.39
C LYS A 20 15.21 -2.60 -6.44
N ILE A 21 16.05 -1.66 -6.82
CA ILE A 21 16.37 -0.45 -6.05
C ILE A 21 15.89 0.77 -6.82
N PHE A 22 14.96 1.51 -6.21
CA PHE A 22 14.34 2.69 -6.82
C PHE A 22 15.09 3.96 -6.43
N GLY A 23 15.02 5.00 -7.27
CA GLY A 23 15.59 6.29 -6.87
C GLY A 23 15.87 7.23 -8.02
N VAL A 24 16.60 8.29 -7.70
CA VAL A 24 17.06 9.34 -8.62
C VAL A 24 18.54 9.62 -8.36
N PRO A 25 19.39 9.70 -9.41
CA PRO A 25 20.80 10.03 -9.23
C PRO A 25 20.98 11.49 -8.80
N GLY A 26 21.93 11.72 -7.92
CA GLY A 26 22.45 13.02 -7.53
C GLY A 26 23.91 12.88 -7.12
N ASP A 27 24.67 13.96 -7.11
CA ASP A 27 26.12 13.94 -6.91
C ASP A 27 26.56 13.28 -5.60
N PHE A 28 25.76 13.38 -4.53
CA PHE A 28 26.06 12.75 -3.25
C PHE A 28 25.76 11.24 -3.19
N ASN A 29 25.10 10.66 -4.20
CA ASN A 29 24.84 9.22 -4.22
C ASN A 29 25.52 8.47 -5.38
N LEU A 30 26.20 9.16 -6.35
CA LEU A 30 26.74 8.52 -7.57
C LEU A 30 27.68 7.37 -7.27
N ALA A 31 28.61 7.54 -6.32
CA ALA A 31 29.57 6.49 -5.97
C ALA A 31 28.90 5.24 -5.36
N PHE A 32 27.74 5.40 -4.70
CA PHE A 32 26.92 4.31 -4.22
C PHE A 32 26.11 3.67 -5.36
N LEU A 33 25.63 4.47 -6.32
CA LEU A 33 24.96 3.94 -7.51
C LEU A 33 25.91 3.04 -8.34
N ASP A 34 27.21 3.35 -8.38
CA ASP A 34 28.21 2.48 -9.04
C ASP A 34 28.26 1.08 -8.36
N ASP A 35 28.13 1.01 -7.04
CA ASP A 35 28.05 -0.27 -6.33
C ASP A 35 26.77 -1.05 -6.70
N ILE A 36 25.61 -0.36 -6.85
CA ILE A 36 24.36 -0.97 -7.32
C ILE A 36 24.52 -1.54 -8.74
N ILE A 37 25.02 -0.72 -9.67
CA ILE A 37 25.19 -1.12 -11.08
C ILE A 37 26.18 -2.27 -11.23
N SER A 38 27.17 -2.36 -10.35
CA SER A 38 28.19 -3.42 -10.38
C SER A 38 27.73 -4.73 -9.76
N ASN A 39 26.61 -4.74 -9.00
CA ASN A 39 26.09 -5.94 -8.37
C ASN A 39 25.16 -6.70 -9.36
N PRO A 40 25.47 -7.98 -9.70
CA PRO A 40 24.68 -8.74 -10.67
C PRO A 40 23.30 -9.20 -10.16
N ASN A 41 23.02 -9.04 -8.87
CA ASN A 41 21.81 -9.57 -8.23
C ASN A 41 20.74 -8.51 -8.01
N VAL A 42 21.05 -7.23 -8.26
CA VAL A 42 20.10 -6.13 -8.09
C VAL A 42 20.04 -5.27 -9.35
N ASP A 43 18.86 -4.71 -9.63
CA ASP A 43 18.64 -3.79 -10.72
C ASP A 43 18.36 -2.38 -10.21
N TRP A 44 18.98 -1.38 -10.83
CA TRP A 44 18.65 0.02 -10.63
C TRP A 44 17.41 0.41 -11.43
N VAL A 45 16.37 0.88 -10.73
CA VAL A 45 15.14 1.42 -11.31
C VAL A 45 15.14 2.94 -11.12
N GLY A 46 15.82 3.65 -12.01
CA GLY A 46 15.84 5.12 -12.00
C GLY A 46 14.47 5.69 -12.37
N ASN A 47 13.96 6.58 -11.56
CA ASN A 47 12.65 7.22 -11.71
C ASN A 47 12.79 8.67 -12.20
N THR A 48 11.68 9.29 -12.56
CA THR A 48 11.64 10.66 -13.10
C THR A 48 11.70 11.72 -12.00
N ASN A 49 11.29 11.37 -10.79
CA ASN A 49 11.44 12.16 -9.57
C ASN A 49 11.38 11.22 -8.35
N GLU A 50 11.74 11.74 -7.18
CA GLU A 50 11.87 10.96 -5.96
C GLU A 50 10.51 10.63 -5.32
N LEU A 51 9.48 11.43 -5.56
CA LEU A 51 8.12 11.11 -5.14
C LEU A 51 7.63 9.84 -5.88
N ASN A 52 7.78 9.80 -7.21
CA ASN A 52 7.45 8.62 -8.00
C ASN A 52 8.31 7.41 -7.58
N ALA A 53 9.59 7.63 -7.26
CA ALA A 53 10.47 6.57 -6.78
C ALA A 53 10.01 5.99 -5.44
N SER A 54 9.59 6.84 -4.49
CA SER A 54 9.10 6.41 -3.18
C SER A 54 7.77 5.66 -3.27
N TYR A 55 6.85 6.11 -4.12
CA TYR A 55 5.60 5.40 -4.38
C TYR A 55 5.81 4.06 -5.11
N ALA A 56 6.78 4.00 -6.04
CA ALA A 56 7.15 2.74 -6.69
C ALA A 56 7.79 1.76 -5.68
N ALA A 57 8.64 2.25 -4.79
CA ALA A 57 9.21 1.44 -3.71
C ALA A 57 8.11 0.90 -2.77
N ASP A 58 7.11 1.71 -2.41
CA ASP A 58 5.95 1.27 -1.62
C ASP A 58 5.18 0.15 -2.33
N GLY A 59 4.80 0.39 -3.60
CA GLY A 59 4.08 -0.62 -4.40
C GLY A 59 4.85 -1.93 -4.56
N TYR A 60 6.18 -1.86 -4.70
CA TYR A 60 7.06 -3.03 -4.72
C TYR A 60 7.05 -3.76 -3.37
N ALA A 61 7.17 -3.02 -2.26
CA ALA A 61 7.22 -3.61 -0.93
C ALA A 61 5.91 -4.30 -0.53
N ARG A 62 4.76 -3.85 -1.03
CA ARG A 62 3.46 -4.49 -0.77
C ARG A 62 3.40 -5.94 -1.27
N LEU A 63 4.07 -6.26 -2.38
CA LEU A 63 4.16 -7.62 -2.90
C LEU A 63 5.43 -8.35 -2.45
N ASN A 64 6.57 -7.67 -2.50
CA ASN A 64 7.88 -8.27 -2.21
C ASN A 64 8.16 -8.40 -0.70
N GLY A 65 7.53 -7.56 0.12
CA GLY A 65 7.73 -7.56 1.57
C GLY A 65 8.78 -6.59 2.10
N LEU A 66 9.61 -5.99 1.24
CA LEU A 66 10.60 -4.96 1.56
C LEU A 66 11.00 -4.24 0.27
N ALA A 67 11.34 -2.95 0.34
CA ALA A 67 11.92 -2.20 -0.77
C ALA A 67 13.10 -1.33 -0.33
N ALA A 68 13.87 -0.84 -1.31
CA ALA A 68 14.93 0.15 -1.09
C ALA A 68 14.75 1.34 -2.04
N LEU A 69 14.95 2.54 -1.49
CA LEU A 69 14.92 3.83 -2.17
C LEU A 69 16.23 4.55 -1.96
N VAL A 70 16.81 5.11 -3.04
CA VAL A 70 18.04 5.91 -2.98
C VAL A 70 17.78 7.31 -3.48
N THR A 71 18.12 8.29 -2.67
CA THR A 71 18.00 9.73 -2.97
C THR A 71 19.31 10.46 -2.68
N THR A 72 19.47 11.66 -3.23
CA THR A 72 20.53 12.57 -2.80
C THR A 72 20.10 13.39 -1.59
N PHE A 73 21.07 13.93 -0.86
CA PHE A 73 20.88 14.77 0.31
C PHE A 73 19.96 15.97 0.03
N GLY A 74 19.14 16.33 0.99
CA GLY A 74 18.28 17.51 0.98
C GLY A 74 17.19 17.44 -0.08
N VAL A 75 17.42 18.00 -1.25
CA VAL A 75 16.40 18.14 -2.31
C VAL A 75 15.80 16.81 -2.75
N GLY A 76 16.59 15.74 -2.81
CA GLY A 76 16.10 14.43 -3.21
C GLY A 76 15.31 13.74 -2.09
N GLU A 77 15.88 13.66 -0.88
CA GLU A 77 15.19 13.03 0.24
C GLU A 77 13.91 13.76 0.62
N LEU A 78 13.89 15.12 0.59
CA LEU A 78 12.68 15.89 0.88
C LEU A 78 11.60 15.72 -0.20
N SER A 79 11.96 15.50 -1.45
CA SER A 79 10.98 15.16 -2.51
C SER A 79 10.32 13.80 -2.26
N ALA A 80 10.97 12.88 -1.55
CA ALA A 80 10.43 11.56 -1.22
C ALA A 80 9.60 11.52 0.08
N VAL A 81 9.62 12.58 0.89
CA VAL A 81 9.01 12.62 2.23
C VAL A 81 7.56 12.17 2.23
N ASN A 82 6.74 12.65 1.28
CA ASN A 82 5.32 12.29 1.19
C ASN A 82 5.13 10.78 0.99
N GLY A 83 5.90 10.15 0.11
CA GLY A 83 5.80 8.71 -0.12
C GLY A 83 6.25 7.89 1.09
N ILE A 84 7.36 8.28 1.74
CA ILE A 84 7.84 7.60 2.96
C ILE A 84 6.85 7.77 4.11
N ALA A 85 6.21 8.93 4.26
CA ALA A 85 5.18 9.14 5.26
C ALA A 85 3.95 8.24 5.02
N GLY A 86 3.53 8.08 3.75
CA GLY A 86 2.47 7.15 3.38
C GLY A 86 2.83 5.69 3.70
N SER A 87 4.03 5.27 3.38
CA SER A 87 4.54 3.94 3.74
C SER A 87 4.57 3.74 5.25
N TYR A 88 4.95 4.77 6.02
CA TYR A 88 4.92 4.70 7.49
C TYR A 88 3.50 4.56 8.04
N ALA A 89 2.55 5.35 7.52
CA ALA A 89 1.16 5.35 7.95
C ALA A 89 0.48 3.98 7.74
N GLU A 90 0.77 3.31 6.62
CA GLU A 90 0.15 2.04 6.23
C GLU A 90 1.04 0.80 6.46
N ARG A 91 2.13 0.95 7.22
CA ARG A 91 3.04 -0.15 7.59
C ARG A 91 3.66 -0.85 6.39
N ILE A 92 4.30 -0.10 5.50
CA ILE A 92 5.02 -0.63 4.35
C ILE A 92 6.53 -0.42 4.55
N PRO A 93 7.36 -1.48 4.57
CA PRO A 93 8.78 -1.37 4.88
C PRO A 93 9.57 -0.90 3.67
N VAL A 94 10.16 0.30 3.79
CA VAL A 94 11.05 0.90 2.79
C VAL A 94 12.35 1.32 3.46
N ILE A 95 13.49 0.90 2.92
CA ILE A 95 14.81 1.36 3.32
C ILE A 95 15.11 2.63 2.53
N ALA A 96 14.92 3.81 3.14
CA ALA A 96 15.25 5.10 2.53
C ALA A 96 16.73 5.42 2.75
N ILE A 97 17.52 5.34 1.69
CA ILE A 97 18.97 5.57 1.70
C ILE A 97 19.25 6.95 1.10
N THR A 98 19.84 7.83 1.89
CA THR A 98 20.25 9.17 1.45
C THR A 98 21.75 9.25 1.32
N GLY A 99 22.25 9.41 0.08
CA GLY A 99 23.64 9.77 -0.18
C GLY A 99 23.91 11.21 0.26
N ALA A 100 24.94 11.42 1.07
CA ALA A 100 25.19 12.68 1.77
C ALA A 100 26.61 13.21 1.51
N PRO A 101 26.90 14.49 1.80
CA PRO A 101 28.24 15.04 1.73
C PRO A 101 29.25 14.24 2.54
N THR A 102 30.55 14.44 2.29
CA THR A 102 31.59 13.76 3.08
C THR A 102 31.53 14.20 4.55
N ARG A 103 31.85 13.28 5.47
CA ARG A 103 31.91 13.57 6.92
C ARG A 103 32.78 14.80 7.24
N ALA A 104 33.88 14.99 6.49
CA ALA A 104 34.75 16.15 6.69
C ALA A 104 34.03 17.46 6.39
N VAL A 105 33.19 17.50 5.34
CA VAL A 105 32.38 18.66 4.97
C VAL A 105 31.30 18.91 6.03
N GLU A 106 30.61 17.88 6.46
CA GLU A 106 29.55 17.96 7.48
C GLU A 106 30.12 18.45 8.83
N HIS A 107 31.22 17.82 9.31
CA HIS A 107 31.85 18.21 10.57
C HIS A 107 32.43 19.64 10.55
N ALA A 108 32.87 20.11 9.38
CA ALA A 108 33.39 21.47 9.24
C ALA A 108 32.29 22.53 9.07
N GLY A 109 31.02 22.11 9.03
CA GLY A 109 29.87 23.03 8.85
C GLY A 109 29.96 23.85 7.55
N LYS A 110 30.45 23.23 6.45
CA LYS A 110 30.61 23.93 5.17
C LYS A 110 29.28 24.22 4.51
N TYR A 111 29.17 25.38 3.87
CA TYR A 111 27.99 25.73 3.08
C TYR A 111 28.06 25.02 1.74
N VAL A 112 27.30 23.98 1.58
CA VAL A 112 27.23 23.19 0.35
C VAL A 112 25.82 23.26 -0.25
N HIS A 113 25.73 23.01 -1.57
CA HIS A 113 24.44 22.90 -2.25
C HIS A 113 23.60 21.77 -1.65
N HIS A 114 22.29 21.82 -1.86
CA HIS A 114 21.28 20.91 -1.29
C HIS A 114 21.13 20.99 0.25
N SER A 115 21.96 21.77 0.96
CA SER A 115 21.75 22.09 2.38
C SER A 115 20.91 23.36 2.54
N LEU A 116 20.48 23.65 3.77
CA LEU A 116 19.80 24.93 4.09
C LEU A 116 20.76 26.13 4.15
N GLY A 117 22.07 25.91 3.95
CA GLY A 117 23.07 26.97 3.95
C GLY A 117 23.52 27.45 5.34
N GLU A 118 23.12 26.75 6.40
CA GLU A 118 23.43 27.11 7.80
C GLU A 118 24.58 26.28 8.41
N GLY A 119 25.20 25.38 7.62
CA GLY A 119 26.26 24.50 8.09
C GLY A 119 25.78 23.34 8.98
N THR A 120 24.48 23.05 8.98
CA THR A 120 23.85 21.93 9.66
C THR A 120 23.52 20.83 8.65
N PHE A 121 23.61 19.54 9.07
CA PHE A 121 23.43 18.40 8.18
C PHE A 121 22.50 17.31 8.76
N ASP A 122 21.90 17.56 9.93
CA ASP A 122 20.97 16.63 10.58
C ASP A 122 19.50 17.07 10.48
N ASP A 123 19.22 18.22 9.87
CA ASP A 123 17.88 18.79 9.79
C ASP A 123 16.90 17.88 9.07
N TYR A 124 17.29 17.36 7.91
CA TYR A 124 16.42 16.45 7.13
C TYR A 124 16.23 15.11 7.86
N ARG A 125 17.28 14.57 8.47
CA ARG A 125 17.17 13.36 9.28
C ARG A 125 16.23 13.55 10.47
N LYS A 126 16.19 14.73 11.10
CA LYS A 126 15.21 15.07 12.13
C LYS A 126 13.77 15.07 11.58
N MET A 127 13.56 15.57 10.35
CA MET A 127 12.24 15.49 9.70
C MET A 127 11.81 14.04 9.47
N PHE A 128 12.73 13.19 9.00
CA PHE A 128 12.47 11.77 8.80
C PHE A 128 12.23 10.99 10.11
N ALA A 129 12.65 11.51 11.28
CA ALA A 129 12.42 10.84 12.56
C ALA A 129 10.93 10.63 12.89
N HIS A 130 10.03 11.44 12.32
CA HIS A 130 8.60 11.32 12.53
C HIS A 130 7.89 10.35 11.56
N ILE A 131 8.57 9.96 10.49
CA ILE A 131 8.02 9.12 9.42
C ILE A 131 8.84 7.84 9.16
N THR A 132 9.74 7.50 10.08
CA THR A 132 10.55 6.29 10.07
C THR A 132 10.62 5.68 11.47
N VAL A 133 10.66 4.35 11.54
CA VAL A 133 10.70 3.64 12.83
C VAL A 133 12.12 3.59 13.41
N ALA A 134 13.14 3.73 12.57
CA ALA A 134 14.53 3.82 12.98
C ALA A 134 15.35 4.62 11.96
N GLN A 135 16.46 5.18 12.45
CA GLN A 135 17.41 5.92 11.63
C GLN A 135 18.85 5.51 11.96
N GLY A 136 19.74 5.64 10.97
CA GLY A 136 21.17 5.42 11.16
C GLY A 136 22.00 6.44 10.38
N TYR A 137 23.03 6.97 11.03
CA TYR A 137 24.14 7.67 10.40
C TYR A 137 25.29 6.67 10.25
N ILE A 138 25.62 6.30 9.02
CA ILE A 138 26.59 5.23 8.77
C ILE A 138 28.02 5.78 8.83
N THR A 139 28.89 5.03 9.50
CA THR A 139 30.32 5.27 9.57
C THR A 139 31.08 3.95 9.34
N PRO A 140 32.39 3.96 9.03
CA PRO A 140 33.14 2.72 8.89
C PRO A 140 33.15 1.86 10.18
N GLU A 141 33.02 2.51 11.33
CA GLU A 141 33.07 1.84 12.64
C GLU A 141 31.76 1.12 12.99
N ASN A 142 30.61 1.63 12.48
CA ASN A 142 29.28 1.09 12.84
C ASN A 142 28.56 0.37 11.69
N ALA A 143 29.08 0.40 10.48
CA ALA A 143 28.39 -0.13 9.29
C ALA A 143 27.91 -1.59 9.46
N THR A 144 28.76 -2.46 10.06
CA THR A 144 28.44 -3.88 10.26
C THR A 144 27.41 -4.15 11.35
N THR A 145 27.02 -3.15 12.13
CA THR A 145 25.99 -3.22 13.16
C THR A 145 24.75 -2.43 12.79
N GLU A 146 24.90 -1.20 12.27
CA GLU A 146 23.78 -0.32 11.94
C GLU A 146 23.01 -0.77 10.70
N ILE A 147 23.69 -1.21 9.63
CA ILE A 147 23.02 -1.71 8.43
C ILE A 147 22.12 -2.91 8.76
N PRO A 148 22.61 -3.97 9.42
CA PRO A 148 21.77 -5.08 9.88
C PRO A 148 20.63 -4.64 10.80
N ARG A 149 20.89 -3.74 11.75
CA ARG A 149 19.86 -3.22 12.66
C ARG A 149 18.72 -2.57 11.92
N LEU A 150 19.02 -1.66 10.98
CA LEU A 150 18.00 -0.93 10.21
C LEU A 150 17.17 -1.86 9.34
N ILE A 151 17.82 -2.77 8.59
CA ILE A 151 17.11 -3.72 7.73
C ILE A 151 16.18 -4.62 8.55
N ASN A 152 16.69 -5.21 9.64
CA ASN A 152 15.89 -6.07 10.52
C ASN A 152 14.74 -5.30 11.19
N THR A 153 14.96 -4.04 11.57
CA THR A 153 13.89 -3.19 12.14
C THR A 153 12.80 -2.90 11.11
N ALA A 154 13.15 -2.57 9.85
CA ALA A 154 12.16 -2.36 8.80
C ALA A 154 11.29 -3.60 8.58
N ILE A 155 11.90 -4.79 8.58
CA ILE A 155 11.20 -6.07 8.41
C ILE A 155 10.30 -6.38 9.62
N ALA A 156 10.80 -6.22 10.83
CA ALA A 156 10.08 -6.54 12.06
C ALA A 156 8.89 -5.62 12.31
N GLU A 157 9.06 -4.32 12.08
CA GLU A 157 8.04 -3.29 12.32
C GLU A 157 7.13 -3.03 11.13
N ARG A 158 7.49 -3.56 9.95
CA ARG A 158 6.78 -3.29 8.68
C ARG A 158 6.62 -1.79 8.44
N ARG A 159 7.70 -1.03 8.64
CA ARG A 159 7.73 0.43 8.50
C ARG A 159 9.04 0.91 7.90
N PRO A 160 9.06 2.12 7.29
CA PRO A 160 10.28 2.68 6.75
C PRO A 160 11.36 2.91 7.79
N VAL A 161 12.62 2.78 7.35
CA VAL A 161 13.82 3.22 8.07
C VAL A 161 14.61 4.22 7.22
N HIS A 162 15.37 5.11 7.84
CA HIS A 162 16.21 6.08 7.16
C HIS A 162 17.69 5.82 7.41
N LEU A 163 18.48 5.80 6.33
CA LEU A 163 19.91 5.51 6.35
C LEU A 163 20.66 6.68 5.69
N HIS A 164 21.40 7.45 6.49
CA HIS A 164 22.26 8.53 6.03
C HIS A 164 23.65 7.98 5.71
N LEU A 165 24.05 8.06 4.44
CA LEU A 165 25.26 7.45 3.91
C LEU A 165 26.19 8.52 3.29
N PRO A 166 27.18 9.05 4.05
CA PRO A 166 28.15 9.98 3.48
C PRO A 166 28.97 9.34 2.34
N ILE A 167 29.29 10.14 1.33
CA ILE A 167 30.00 9.68 0.11
C ILE A 167 31.32 8.96 0.44
N ASP A 168 32.12 9.54 1.35
CA ASP A 168 33.40 8.96 1.78
C ASP A 168 33.22 7.65 2.54
N VAL A 169 32.09 7.45 3.21
CA VAL A 169 31.74 6.21 3.90
C VAL A 169 31.33 5.14 2.89
N ALA A 170 30.50 5.47 1.91
CA ALA A 170 30.06 4.51 0.88
C ALA A 170 31.26 3.82 0.18
N ILE A 171 32.32 4.58 -0.11
CA ILE A 171 33.52 4.08 -0.79
C ILE A 171 34.58 3.48 0.16
N SER A 172 34.41 3.65 1.49
CA SER A 172 35.36 3.12 2.46
C SER A 172 35.32 1.58 2.50
N GLU A 173 36.50 0.96 2.57
CA GLU A 173 36.62 -0.49 2.73
C GLU A 173 36.70 -0.89 4.21
N ILE A 174 35.91 -1.88 4.58
CA ILE A 174 35.88 -2.44 5.93
C ILE A 174 36.01 -3.97 5.89
N GLU A 175 36.40 -4.58 6.99
CA GLU A 175 36.35 -6.03 7.15
C GLU A 175 34.91 -6.44 7.49
N ILE A 176 34.33 -7.32 6.67
CA ILE A 176 33.02 -7.91 6.91
C ILE A 176 33.25 -9.26 7.63
N PRO A 177 32.90 -9.37 8.91
CA PRO A 177 33.15 -10.59 9.68
C PRO A 177 32.25 -11.74 9.22
N THR A 178 30.97 -11.46 8.98
CA THR A 178 29.97 -12.41 8.50
C THR A 178 29.04 -11.73 7.50
N PRO A 179 28.58 -12.44 6.46
CA PRO A 179 27.51 -11.92 5.60
C PRO A 179 26.26 -11.59 6.43
N PHE A 180 25.49 -10.59 5.96
CA PHE A 180 24.20 -10.27 6.58
C PHE A 180 23.23 -11.45 6.42
N GLU A 181 22.48 -11.73 7.46
CA GLU A 181 21.32 -12.64 7.45
C GLU A 181 20.16 -11.96 8.16
N VAL A 182 18.94 -12.14 7.63
CA VAL A 182 17.73 -11.64 8.27
C VAL A 182 17.54 -12.34 9.60
N THR A 183 17.43 -11.56 10.66
CA THR A 183 17.17 -12.11 12.00
C THR A 183 15.68 -12.39 12.14
N ALA A 184 15.32 -13.65 12.38
CA ALA A 184 13.94 -14.01 12.68
C ALA A 184 13.45 -13.24 13.92
N ALA A 185 12.24 -12.70 13.85
CA ALA A 185 11.60 -12.10 15.02
C ALA A 185 11.49 -13.15 16.15
N LYS A 186 11.77 -12.75 17.38
CA LYS A 186 11.57 -13.64 18.52
C LYS A 186 10.08 -13.80 18.79
N ASP A 187 9.64 -15.05 18.94
CA ASP A 187 8.29 -15.34 19.43
C ASP A 187 8.20 -14.85 20.89
N THR A 188 7.26 -13.94 21.14
CA THR A 188 6.94 -13.48 22.50
C THR A 188 5.80 -14.34 23.04
N ASP A 189 5.89 -14.79 24.29
CA ASP A 189 4.83 -15.59 24.91
C ASP A 189 3.54 -14.77 25.06
N ALA A 190 2.45 -15.25 24.45
CA ALA A 190 1.13 -14.65 24.47
C ALA A 190 0.11 -15.50 25.27
N SER A 191 0.55 -16.53 26.02
CA SER A 191 -0.31 -17.50 26.68
C SER A 191 -1.39 -16.86 27.56
N THR A 192 -1.03 -15.85 28.35
CA THR A 192 -1.98 -15.10 29.20
C THR A 192 -3.10 -14.47 28.37
N TYR A 193 -2.77 -13.88 27.21
CA TYR A 193 -3.77 -13.23 26.33
C TYR A 193 -4.64 -14.27 25.61
N ILE A 194 -4.04 -15.42 25.27
CA ILE A 194 -4.77 -16.55 24.68
C ILE A 194 -5.81 -17.11 25.67
N GLU A 195 -5.44 -17.27 26.94
CA GLU A 195 -6.35 -17.72 28.00
C GLU A 195 -7.50 -16.71 28.23
N LEU A 196 -7.18 -15.42 28.32
CA LEU A 196 -8.20 -14.36 28.46
C LEU A 196 -9.16 -14.34 27.27
N LEU A 197 -8.63 -14.37 26.06
CA LEU A 197 -9.41 -14.39 24.83
C LEU A 197 -10.30 -15.64 24.76
N THR A 198 -9.76 -16.81 25.09
CA THR A 198 -10.53 -18.06 25.13
C THR A 198 -11.71 -17.96 26.09
N SER A 199 -11.47 -17.40 27.29
CA SER A 199 -12.53 -17.20 28.27
C SER A 199 -13.64 -16.27 27.74
N LYS A 200 -13.27 -15.16 27.08
CA LYS A 200 -14.24 -14.23 26.47
C LYS A 200 -15.04 -14.87 25.35
N LEU A 201 -14.39 -15.63 24.47
CA LEU A 201 -15.05 -16.36 23.39
C LEU A 201 -16.12 -17.33 23.93
N HIS A 202 -15.82 -18.06 25.00
CA HIS A 202 -16.82 -18.96 25.62
C HIS A 202 -17.99 -18.25 26.29
N GLN A 203 -17.84 -16.98 26.65
CA GLN A 203 -18.91 -16.15 27.22
C GLN A 203 -19.72 -15.43 26.16
N SER A 204 -19.15 -15.20 24.98
CA SER A 204 -19.80 -14.48 23.88
C SER A 204 -20.87 -15.35 23.21
N LYS A 205 -21.93 -14.68 22.76
CA LYS A 205 -23.02 -15.27 21.97
C LYS A 205 -22.95 -14.90 20.50
N GLN A 206 -22.29 -13.79 20.19
CA GLN A 206 -22.20 -13.25 18.83
C GLN A 206 -20.84 -12.59 18.60
N PRO A 207 -19.74 -13.39 18.55
CA PRO A 207 -18.41 -12.85 18.26
C PRO A 207 -18.26 -12.49 16.78
N ILE A 208 -17.41 -11.50 16.50
CA ILE A 208 -17.03 -11.08 15.15
C ILE A 208 -15.54 -10.70 15.10
N ILE A 209 -14.88 -10.97 13.99
CA ILE A 209 -13.56 -10.44 13.67
C ILE A 209 -13.70 -9.26 12.72
N ILE A 210 -13.09 -8.12 13.06
CA ILE A 210 -12.83 -7.02 12.13
C ILE A 210 -11.34 -7.09 11.79
N THR A 211 -11.01 -7.23 10.49
CA THR A 211 -9.62 -7.33 10.04
C THR A 211 -9.24 -6.20 9.09
N GLY A 212 -7.94 -5.95 8.95
CA GLY A 212 -7.44 -4.82 8.18
C GLY A 212 -5.98 -4.94 7.72
N HIS A 213 -5.39 -3.81 7.41
CA HIS A 213 -4.15 -3.65 6.66
C HIS A 213 -2.90 -4.30 7.27
N GLU A 214 -2.85 -4.55 8.58
CA GLU A 214 -1.68 -5.21 9.17
C GLU A 214 -1.57 -6.67 8.70
N ILE A 215 -2.69 -7.33 8.41
CA ILE A 215 -2.68 -8.69 7.84
C ILE A 215 -1.97 -8.67 6.47
N ASN A 216 -2.31 -7.70 5.60
CA ASN A 216 -1.68 -7.53 4.30
C ASN A 216 -0.19 -7.18 4.47
N SER A 217 0.12 -6.21 5.32
CA SER A 217 1.48 -5.74 5.56
C SER A 217 2.41 -6.84 6.07
N PHE A 218 1.95 -7.67 7.01
CA PHE A 218 2.73 -8.78 7.57
C PHE A 218 2.59 -10.09 6.78
N HIS A 219 1.78 -10.13 5.70
CA HIS A 219 1.48 -11.32 4.91
C HIS A 219 0.91 -12.48 5.74
N LEU A 220 0.00 -12.19 6.68
CA LEU A 220 -0.57 -13.14 7.65
C LEU A 220 -1.94 -13.71 7.21
N HIS A 221 -2.21 -13.73 5.92
CA HIS A 221 -3.48 -14.20 5.37
C HIS A 221 -3.78 -15.66 5.75
N GLN A 222 -2.77 -16.55 5.67
CA GLN A 222 -2.93 -17.96 5.97
C GLN A 222 -3.16 -18.20 7.46
N GLU A 223 -2.39 -17.52 8.32
CA GLU A 223 -2.52 -17.63 9.79
C GLU A 223 -3.90 -17.15 10.26
N LEU A 224 -4.41 -16.07 9.68
CA LEU A 224 -5.77 -15.59 9.96
C LEU A 224 -6.82 -16.57 9.44
N GLU A 225 -6.66 -17.06 8.22
CA GLU A 225 -7.59 -18.04 7.64
C GLU A 225 -7.62 -19.35 8.45
N ASP A 226 -6.48 -19.84 8.92
CA ASP A 226 -6.39 -21.03 9.77
C ASP A 226 -7.10 -20.82 11.12
N PHE A 227 -6.89 -19.67 11.77
CA PHE A 227 -7.58 -19.30 12.99
C PHE A 227 -9.10 -19.24 12.80
N VAL A 228 -9.54 -18.61 11.72
CA VAL A 228 -10.97 -18.49 11.39
C VAL A 228 -11.59 -19.85 11.07
N ASN A 229 -10.92 -20.69 10.28
CA ASN A 229 -11.41 -22.02 9.95
C ASN A 229 -11.55 -22.92 11.18
N GLN A 230 -10.65 -22.77 12.16
CA GLN A 230 -10.71 -23.51 13.42
C GLN A 230 -11.85 -23.00 14.31
N THR A 231 -11.98 -21.68 14.47
CA THR A 231 -12.93 -21.06 15.41
C THR A 231 -14.31 -20.83 14.81
N GLN A 232 -14.43 -20.79 13.48
CA GLN A 232 -15.66 -20.50 12.74
C GLN A 232 -16.28 -19.12 13.10
N ILE A 233 -15.49 -18.20 13.61
CA ILE A 233 -15.92 -16.82 13.89
C ILE A 233 -16.05 -16.09 12.55
N PRO A 234 -17.18 -15.39 12.29
CA PRO A 234 -17.33 -14.62 11.07
C PRO A 234 -16.35 -13.45 11.00
N VAL A 235 -15.99 -13.06 9.78
CA VAL A 235 -15.01 -12.01 9.49
C VAL A 235 -15.64 -10.92 8.63
N ALA A 236 -15.54 -9.68 9.07
CA ALA A 236 -15.73 -8.49 8.25
C ALA A 236 -14.38 -7.79 8.05
N GLN A 237 -14.08 -7.35 6.83
CA GLN A 237 -12.86 -6.57 6.57
C GLN A 237 -13.17 -5.09 6.38
N LEU A 238 -12.21 -4.23 6.72
CA LEU A 238 -12.30 -2.80 6.42
C LEU A 238 -11.83 -2.52 4.99
N SER A 239 -12.25 -1.39 4.41
CA SER A 239 -11.76 -0.95 3.09
C SER A 239 -10.23 -0.74 3.06
N LEU A 240 -9.63 -0.29 4.16
CA LEU A 240 -8.16 -0.19 4.33
C LEU A 240 -7.46 -1.56 4.31
N GLY A 241 -8.17 -2.62 4.66
CA GLY A 241 -7.68 -4.01 4.63
C GLY A 241 -8.39 -4.84 3.55
N LYS A 242 -8.76 -4.25 2.42
CA LYS A 242 -9.27 -5.03 1.29
C LYS A 242 -8.25 -6.09 0.91
N ASP A 243 -8.69 -7.35 0.70
CA ASP A 243 -7.89 -8.58 0.55
C ASP A 243 -7.21 -9.15 1.82
N ALA A 244 -7.37 -8.53 2.99
CA ALA A 244 -6.84 -9.07 4.24
C ALA A 244 -7.38 -10.47 4.60
N PHE A 245 -8.55 -10.82 4.10
CA PHE A 245 -9.16 -12.13 4.31
C PHE A 245 -9.73 -12.68 3.00
N ASN A 246 -9.64 -13.99 2.85
CA ASN A 246 -10.16 -14.71 1.68
C ASN A 246 -11.68 -14.56 1.55
N GLU A 247 -12.14 -13.84 0.54
CA GLU A 247 -13.57 -13.57 0.31
C GLU A 247 -14.37 -14.79 -0.19
N GLU A 248 -13.67 -15.88 -0.55
CA GLU A 248 -14.29 -17.18 -0.89
C GLU A 248 -14.46 -18.08 0.33
N ASN A 249 -13.94 -17.68 1.51
CA ASN A 249 -14.09 -18.43 2.74
C ASN A 249 -15.54 -18.35 3.26
N PRO A 250 -16.17 -19.46 3.72
CA PRO A 250 -17.57 -19.46 4.17
C PRO A 250 -17.84 -18.58 5.40
N TYR A 251 -16.80 -18.17 6.12
CA TYR A 251 -16.91 -17.29 7.30
C TYR A 251 -16.72 -15.80 6.96
N TYR A 252 -16.45 -15.46 5.70
CA TYR A 252 -16.42 -14.09 5.26
C TYR A 252 -17.83 -13.50 5.19
N MET A 253 -18.03 -12.32 5.79
CA MET A 253 -19.33 -11.64 5.78
C MET A 253 -19.42 -10.49 4.80
N GLY A 254 -18.28 -9.88 4.43
CA GLY A 254 -18.22 -8.70 3.57
C GLY A 254 -17.39 -7.56 4.18
N ILE A 255 -17.65 -6.34 3.69
CA ILE A 255 -16.94 -5.13 4.13
C ILE A 255 -17.78 -4.40 5.18
N TYR A 256 -17.13 -4.07 6.30
CA TYR A 256 -17.69 -3.18 7.30
C TYR A 256 -17.10 -1.77 7.14
N ASP A 257 -17.93 -0.80 6.84
CA ASP A 257 -17.58 0.61 6.67
C ASP A 257 -18.56 1.55 7.41
N GLY A 258 -18.92 1.17 8.64
CA GLY A 258 -19.81 1.91 9.51
C GLY A 258 -21.23 1.97 8.93
N LYS A 259 -21.87 3.15 9.01
CA LYS A 259 -23.27 3.35 8.58
C LYS A 259 -23.53 3.11 7.08
N ILE A 260 -22.50 3.04 6.25
CA ILE A 260 -22.63 2.80 4.79
C ILE A 260 -22.41 1.33 4.40
N ALA A 261 -22.11 0.45 5.38
CA ALA A 261 -22.09 -0.99 5.18
C ALA A 261 -23.47 -1.51 4.75
N GLU A 262 -23.49 -2.70 4.11
CA GLU A 262 -24.76 -3.41 3.92
C GLU A 262 -25.46 -3.61 5.26
N ASP A 263 -26.78 -3.38 5.32
CA ASP A 263 -27.57 -3.41 6.56
C ASP A 263 -27.32 -4.68 7.39
N LYS A 264 -27.31 -5.86 6.73
CA LYS A 264 -27.08 -7.14 7.41
C LYS A 264 -25.69 -7.26 8.05
N ILE A 265 -24.65 -6.66 7.45
CA ILE A 265 -23.28 -6.66 7.96
C ILE A 265 -23.17 -5.67 9.11
N ARG A 266 -23.65 -4.44 8.88
CA ARG A 266 -23.68 -3.38 9.90
C ARG A 266 -24.40 -3.84 11.16
N ASP A 267 -25.63 -4.34 10.99
CA ASP A 267 -26.47 -4.75 12.11
C ASP A 267 -25.83 -5.92 12.89
N TYR A 268 -25.14 -6.85 12.22
CA TYR A 268 -24.43 -7.92 12.92
C TYR A 268 -23.23 -7.40 13.70
N VAL A 269 -22.38 -6.56 13.07
CA VAL A 269 -21.17 -6.00 13.70
C VAL A 269 -21.53 -5.09 14.87
N ASP A 270 -22.46 -4.15 14.66
CA ASP A 270 -22.83 -3.15 15.67
C ASP A 270 -23.57 -3.76 16.89
N ASN A 271 -24.19 -4.93 16.75
CA ASN A 271 -24.84 -5.67 17.83
C ASN A 271 -24.03 -6.86 18.36
N SER A 272 -22.79 -7.05 17.91
CA SER A 272 -21.90 -8.11 18.41
C SER A 272 -21.51 -7.83 19.87
N ASP A 273 -21.55 -8.89 20.70
CA ASP A 273 -21.17 -8.81 22.12
C ASP A 273 -19.67 -9.03 22.35
N LEU A 274 -18.93 -9.37 21.28
CA LEU A 274 -17.48 -9.48 21.31
C LEU A 274 -16.91 -9.15 19.91
N ILE A 275 -16.20 -8.05 19.81
CA ILE A 275 -15.50 -7.64 18.59
C ILE A 275 -14.00 -7.87 18.76
N LEU A 276 -13.41 -8.70 17.90
CA LEU A 276 -11.99 -8.93 17.82
C LEU A 276 -11.43 -8.07 16.65
N ASN A 277 -10.70 -7.03 16.96
CA ASN A 277 -9.99 -6.24 15.97
C ASN A 277 -8.60 -6.86 15.75
N ILE A 278 -8.41 -7.53 14.60
CA ILE A 278 -7.16 -8.18 14.24
C ILE A 278 -6.49 -7.42 13.09
N GLY A 279 -5.49 -6.63 13.42
CA GLY A 279 -4.68 -5.89 12.44
C GLY A 279 -5.44 -4.78 11.71
N ALA A 280 -6.53 -4.25 12.28
CA ALA A 280 -7.34 -3.20 11.66
C ALA A 280 -7.18 -1.84 12.37
N LYS A 281 -7.33 -0.77 11.61
CA LYS A 281 -7.37 0.60 12.10
C LYS A 281 -8.71 1.24 11.72
N LEU A 282 -9.53 1.56 12.70
CA LEU A 282 -10.85 2.17 12.54
C LEU A 282 -10.70 3.68 12.25
N THR A 283 -10.34 4.01 11.02
CA THR A 283 -10.21 5.40 10.58
C THR A 283 -11.56 6.01 10.20
N ASP A 284 -11.61 7.32 10.06
CA ASP A 284 -12.76 8.04 9.54
C ASP A 284 -13.18 7.56 8.16
N SER A 285 -12.22 7.38 7.23
CA SER A 285 -12.51 6.90 5.88
C SER A 285 -12.99 5.44 5.86
N ALA A 286 -12.45 4.58 6.72
CA ALA A 286 -12.83 3.17 6.78
C ALA A 286 -14.17 2.94 7.51
N THR A 287 -14.65 3.91 8.29
CA THR A 287 -15.87 3.79 9.13
C THR A 287 -16.92 4.87 8.84
N ALA A 288 -16.82 5.52 7.67
CA ALA A 288 -17.72 6.61 7.27
C ALA A 288 -17.93 7.68 8.37
N GLY A 289 -16.80 8.25 8.85
CA GLY A 289 -16.81 9.30 9.87
C GLY A 289 -17.03 8.76 11.28
N PHE A 290 -16.40 7.63 11.64
CA PHE A 290 -16.54 6.99 12.97
C PHE A 290 -17.99 6.65 13.32
N SER A 291 -18.75 6.18 12.33
CA SER A 291 -20.20 5.98 12.46
C SER A 291 -20.60 4.60 12.99
N TYR A 292 -19.67 3.81 13.50
CA TYR A 292 -19.95 2.55 14.20
C TYR A 292 -20.79 2.82 15.48
N GLN A 293 -21.60 1.82 15.88
CA GLN A 293 -22.49 1.96 17.04
C GLN A 293 -22.02 1.15 18.27
N PHE A 294 -20.99 0.33 18.13
CA PHE A 294 -20.39 -0.35 19.27
C PHE A 294 -19.47 0.59 20.07
N ASN A 295 -19.26 0.27 21.36
CA ASN A 295 -18.31 1.00 22.18
C ASN A 295 -16.87 0.56 21.84
N ILE A 296 -16.04 1.50 21.37
CA ILE A 296 -14.65 1.22 21.00
C ILE A 296 -13.78 0.74 22.18
N ASP A 297 -14.14 1.12 23.41
CA ASP A 297 -13.40 0.71 24.60
C ASP A 297 -13.59 -0.78 24.93
N ASP A 298 -14.70 -1.39 24.47
CA ASP A 298 -15.02 -2.80 24.67
C ASP A 298 -14.43 -3.71 23.57
N VAL A 299 -13.82 -3.12 22.52
CA VAL A 299 -13.19 -3.88 21.43
C VAL A 299 -11.90 -4.53 21.92
N VAL A 300 -11.76 -5.84 21.69
CA VAL A 300 -10.52 -6.57 21.90
C VAL A 300 -9.56 -6.21 20.78
N MET A 301 -8.47 -5.52 21.11
CA MET A 301 -7.44 -5.12 20.15
C MET A 301 -6.35 -6.19 20.07
N LEU A 302 -6.12 -6.73 18.90
CA LEU A 302 -5.11 -7.74 18.59
C LEU A 302 -4.27 -7.26 17.39
N ASN A 303 -3.56 -6.13 17.60
CA ASN A 303 -2.76 -5.47 16.57
C ASN A 303 -1.27 -5.56 16.92
N HIS A 304 -0.42 -5.27 15.96
CA HIS A 304 1.03 -5.30 16.15
C HIS A 304 1.47 -4.31 17.24
N HIS A 305 2.07 -4.83 18.31
CA HIS A 305 2.47 -4.05 19.50
C HIS A 305 1.33 -3.23 20.13
N ASN A 306 0.09 -3.71 19.98
CA ASN A 306 -1.08 -3.09 20.58
C ASN A 306 -2.14 -4.16 20.86
N ILE A 307 -1.94 -4.90 21.93
CA ILE A 307 -2.91 -5.88 22.45
C ILE A 307 -3.64 -5.25 23.61
N LYS A 308 -4.98 -5.29 23.57
CA LYS A 308 -5.85 -4.87 24.67
C LYS A 308 -7.00 -5.85 24.80
N ILE A 309 -7.11 -6.49 25.97
CA ILE A 309 -8.25 -7.33 26.36
C ILE A 309 -8.73 -6.81 27.71
N ASP A 310 -9.87 -6.11 27.72
CA ASP A 310 -10.35 -5.33 28.87
C ASP A 310 -9.29 -4.32 29.35
N ASP A 311 -8.89 -4.40 30.63
CA ASP A 311 -7.85 -3.54 31.23
C ASP A 311 -6.42 -4.09 31.05
N VAL A 312 -6.28 -5.27 30.43
CA VAL A 312 -4.96 -5.90 30.23
C VAL A 312 -4.39 -5.49 28.88
N THR A 313 -3.26 -4.82 28.89
CA THR A 313 -2.59 -4.30 27.68
C THR A 313 -1.18 -4.85 27.52
N ASN A 314 -0.70 -4.92 26.28
CA ASN A 314 0.68 -5.28 25.96
C ASN A 314 1.12 -4.61 24.65
N ASP A 315 2.33 -4.04 24.64
CA ASP A 315 2.96 -3.39 23.49
C ASP A 315 4.24 -4.10 23.01
N GLU A 316 4.56 -5.26 23.57
CA GLU A 316 5.76 -6.03 23.20
C GLU A 316 5.46 -7.20 22.27
N ILE A 317 4.20 -7.70 22.25
CA ILE A 317 3.82 -8.85 21.42
C ILE A 317 3.58 -8.39 19.98
N SER A 318 4.31 -8.99 19.04
CA SER A 318 4.10 -8.77 17.62
C SER A 318 2.87 -9.52 17.11
N LEU A 319 2.18 -8.96 16.10
CA LEU A 319 1.02 -9.62 15.48
C LEU A 319 1.36 -11.00 14.89
N PRO A 320 2.51 -11.21 14.19
CA PRO A 320 2.90 -12.55 13.74
C PRO A 320 3.04 -13.56 14.89
N SER A 321 3.67 -13.17 16.00
CA SER A 321 3.82 -14.03 17.18
C SER A 321 2.47 -14.37 17.82
N LEU A 322 1.56 -13.39 17.88
CA LEU A 322 0.21 -13.59 18.41
C LEU A 322 -0.60 -14.56 17.55
N LEU A 323 -0.72 -14.31 16.24
CA LEU A 323 -1.53 -15.13 15.33
C LEU A 323 -1.07 -16.60 15.31
N LYS A 324 0.24 -16.82 15.33
CA LYS A 324 0.80 -18.18 15.44
C LYS A 324 0.30 -18.91 16.69
N GLN A 325 0.13 -18.22 17.81
CA GLN A 325 -0.31 -18.80 19.07
C GLN A 325 -1.86 -18.89 19.19
N LEU A 326 -2.60 -18.07 18.43
CA LEU A 326 -4.07 -18.15 18.36
C LEU A 326 -4.55 -19.52 17.86
N SER A 327 -3.73 -20.26 17.09
CA SER A 327 -4.01 -21.63 16.68
C SER A 327 -4.21 -22.62 17.84
N ASN A 328 -3.80 -22.24 19.07
CA ASN A 328 -3.99 -23.05 20.27
C ASN A 328 -5.35 -22.84 20.96
N ILE A 329 -6.18 -21.89 20.48
CA ILE A 329 -7.50 -21.63 21.08
C ILE A 329 -8.43 -22.81 20.83
N SER A 330 -9.03 -23.34 21.91
CA SER A 330 -10.06 -24.36 21.86
C SER A 330 -11.44 -23.71 21.91
N TYR A 331 -11.95 -23.30 20.76
CA TYR A 331 -13.26 -22.66 20.62
C TYR A 331 -13.85 -22.95 19.24
N THR A 332 -15.17 -23.07 19.18
CA THR A 332 -15.92 -23.12 17.90
C THR A 332 -17.18 -22.27 18.04
N ASN A 333 -17.37 -21.32 17.16
CA ASN A 333 -18.55 -20.46 17.12
C ASN A 333 -19.79 -21.24 16.66
N ASN A 334 -20.91 -21.05 17.36
CA ASN A 334 -22.21 -21.64 16.99
C ASN A 334 -23.25 -20.55 16.63
N ALA A 335 -22.86 -19.28 16.61
CA ALA A 335 -23.77 -18.20 16.25
C ALA A 335 -24.09 -18.23 14.74
N THR A 336 -25.34 -17.94 14.41
CA THR A 336 -25.75 -17.74 13.02
C THR A 336 -25.34 -16.34 12.57
N PHE A 337 -24.78 -16.21 11.41
CA PHE A 337 -24.36 -14.93 10.82
C PHE A 337 -24.82 -14.79 9.36
N PRO A 338 -24.91 -13.56 8.79
CA PRO A 338 -25.27 -13.36 7.40
C PRO A 338 -24.23 -13.96 6.45
N ALA A 339 -24.67 -14.79 5.53
CA ALA A 339 -23.79 -15.33 4.50
C ALA A 339 -23.41 -14.24 3.48
N TYR A 340 -22.14 -14.18 3.10
CA TYR A 340 -21.69 -13.41 1.95
C TYR A 340 -22.04 -14.14 0.65
N HIS A 341 -22.65 -13.40 -0.27
CA HIS A 341 -22.96 -13.92 -1.59
C HIS A 341 -22.11 -13.19 -2.62
N ARG A 342 -21.04 -13.84 -3.07
CA ARG A 342 -20.17 -13.29 -4.11
C ARG A 342 -20.99 -13.04 -5.38
N PRO A 343 -20.96 -11.82 -5.96
CA PRO A 343 -21.57 -11.57 -7.27
C PRO A 343 -20.78 -12.31 -8.36
N THR A 344 -21.36 -13.36 -8.92
CA THR A 344 -20.72 -14.21 -9.93
C THR A 344 -20.98 -13.76 -11.36
N SER A 345 -22.04 -13.02 -11.60
CA SER A 345 -22.42 -12.47 -12.92
C SER A 345 -23.38 -11.29 -12.72
N PRO A 346 -22.84 -10.10 -12.41
CA PRO A 346 -23.68 -8.90 -12.29
C PRO A 346 -24.43 -8.62 -13.58
N ASP A 347 -25.73 -8.34 -13.50
CA ASP A 347 -26.55 -7.98 -14.64
C ASP A 347 -26.17 -6.58 -15.16
N TYR A 348 -25.80 -6.52 -16.44
CA TYR A 348 -25.66 -5.29 -17.20
C TYR A 348 -26.02 -5.55 -18.66
N THR A 349 -26.39 -4.47 -19.37
CA THR A 349 -26.66 -4.54 -20.80
C THR A 349 -25.52 -3.88 -21.56
N VAL A 350 -24.97 -4.57 -22.56
CA VAL A 350 -23.97 -4.00 -23.46
C VAL A 350 -24.68 -3.17 -24.52
N GLY A 351 -24.34 -1.90 -24.61
CA GLY A 351 -24.96 -0.93 -25.53
C GLY A 351 -24.03 0.26 -25.80
N THR A 352 -24.55 1.21 -26.61
CA THR A 352 -23.83 2.41 -27.04
C THR A 352 -24.17 3.66 -26.21
N GLU A 353 -25.02 3.51 -25.18
CA GLU A 353 -25.31 4.60 -24.25
C GLU A 353 -24.08 4.95 -23.41
N PRO A 354 -23.96 6.21 -22.92
CA PRO A 354 -22.86 6.64 -22.11
C PRO A 354 -22.60 5.70 -20.93
N LEU A 355 -21.34 5.35 -20.70
CA LEU A 355 -20.94 4.45 -19.62
C LEU A 355 -21.14 5.11 -18.25
N THR A 356 -21.71 4.37 -17.32
CA THR A 356 -21.87 4.81 -15.91
C THR A 356 -20.90 4.09 -15.00
N GLN A 357 -20.56 4.71 -13.86
CA GLN A 357 -19.75 4.10 -12.80
C GLN A 357 -20.31 2.73 -12.37
N GLN A 358 -21.63 2.64 -12.21
CA GLN A 358 -22.28 1.40 -11.84
C GLN A 358 -22.07 0.29 -12.88
N THR A 359 -22.27 0.58 -14.16
CA THR A 359 -22.07 -0.39 -15.24
C THR A 359 -20.60 -0.75 -15.37
N TYR A 360 -19.70 0.23 -15.27
CA TYR A 360 -18.26 0.00 -15.31
C TYR A 360 -17.80 -1.00 -14.26
N PHE A 361 -18.14 -0.81 -12.99
CA PHE A 361 -17.71 -1.73 -11.93
C PHE A 361 -18.38 -3.11 -12.00
N LYS A 362 -19.63 -3.20 -12.49
CA LYS A 362 -20.25 -4.49 -12.81
C LYS A 362 -19.49 -5.25 -13.90
N MET A 363 -19.05 -4.55 -14.93
CA MET A 363 -18.23 -5.15 -16.00
C MET A 363 -16.84 -5.50 -15.52
N MET A 364 -16.21 -4.65 -14.69
CA MET A 364 -14.92 -4.94 -14.05
C MET A 364 -14.99 -6.20 -13.17
N GLN A 365 -16.08 -6.43 -12.43
CA GLN A 365 -16.27 -7.66 -11.67
C GLN A 365 -16.15 -8.92 -12.53
N ASN A 366 -16.72 -8.89 -13.75
CA ASN A 366 -16.63 -10.03 -14.68
C ASN A 366 -15.27 -10.10 -15.40
N PHE A 367 -14.52 -9.01 -15.44
CA PHE A 367 -13.20 -8.95 -16.09
C PHE A 367 -12.07 -9.45 -15.19
N LEU A 368 -12.27 -9.42 -13.86
CA LEU A 368 -11.29 -9.91 -12.89
C LEU A 368 -10.99 -11.39 -13.07
N LYS A 369 -9.73 -11.74 -12.86
CA LYS A 369 -9.22 -13.13 -12.88
C LYS A 369 -8.50 -13.45 -11.58
N PRO A 370 -8.39 -14.75 -11.22
CA PRO A 370 -7.47 -15.16 -10.16
C PRO A 370 -6.04 -14.65 -10.43
N ASN A 371 -5.33 -14.29 -9.38
CA ASN A 371 -3.97 -13.73 -9.38
C ASN A 371 -3.84 -12.29 -9.93
N ASP A 372 -4.92 -11.59 -10.28
CA ASP A 372 -4.81 -10.16 -10.61
C ASP A 372 -4.33 -9.35 -9.40
N VAL A 373 -3.59 -8.30 -9.67
CA VAL A 373 -3.31 -7.20 -8.74
C VAL A 373 -4.18 -6.02 -9.14
N ILE A 374 -5.15 -5.69 -8.30
CA ILE A 374 -6.05 -4.57 -8.49
C ILE A 374 -5.48 -3.37 -7.74
N ILE A 375 -5.22 -2.28 -8.46
CA ILE A 375 -4.61 -1.08 -7.90
C ILE A 375 -5.57 0.07 -8.13
N ALA A 376 -6.09 0.67 -7.06
CA ALA A 376 -7.15 1.68 -7.17
C ALA A 376 -6.77 2.97 -6.44
N ASP A 377 -6.71 4.07 -7.20
CA ASP A 377 -6.39 5.39 -6.66
C ASP A 377 -7.56 6.00 -5.89
N GLN A 378 -7.24 6.81 -4.91
CA GLN A 378 -8.22 7.49 -4.08
C GLN A 378 -9.16 8.35 -4.94
N GLY A 379 -10.47 8.16 -4.78
CA GLY A 379 -11.49 8.77 -5.60
C GLY A 379 -12.54 7.77 -6.09
N THR A 380 -13.19 8.05 -7.22
CA THR A 380 -14.19 7.14 -7.82
C THR A 380 -13.62 5.74 -8.05
N SER A 381 -12.35 5.65 -8.41
CA SER A 381 -11.63 4.39 -8.62
C SER A 381 -11.61 3.52 -7.36
N PHE A 382 -11.14 4.05 -6.22
CA PHE A 382 -11.06 3.30 -4.97
C PHE A 382 -12.45 2.92 -4.46
N PHE A 383 -13.36 3.90 -4.36
CA PHE A 383 -14.70 3.69 -3.79
C PHE A 383 -15.60 2.79 -4.64
N GLY A 384 -15.29 2.61 -5.92
CA GLY A 384 -15.95 1.59 -6.74
C GLY A 384 -15.25 0.24 -6.69
N ALA A 385 -13.91 0.24 -6.60
CA ALA A 385 -13.13 -0.98 -6.69
C ALA A 385 -13.13 -1.81 -5.40
N TYR A 386 -13.18 -1.20 -4.21
CA TYR A 386 -13.13 -1.99 -2.98
C TYR A 386 -14.41 -2.83 -2.75
N ASP A 387 -15.51 -2.53 -3.42
CA ASP A 387 -16.72 -3.37 -3.44
C ASP A 387 -16.62 -4.58 -4.39
N LEU A 388 -15.59 -4.64 -5.25
CA LEU A 388 -15.37 -5.81 -6.11
C LEU A 388 -15.06 -7.05 -5.28
N ALA A 389 -15.70 -8.16 -5.61
CA ALA A 389 -15.42 -9.45 -4.96
C ALA A 389 -14.13 -10.06 -5.52
N LEU A 390 -13.16 -10.29 -4.65
CA LEU A 390 -11.84 -10.79 -5.02
C LEU A 390 -11.78 -12.31 -5.01
N TYR A 391 -10.95 -12.91 -5.86
CA TYR A 391 -10.54 -14.30 -5.75
C TYR A 391 -9.47 -14.44 -4.66
N LYS A 392 -9.33 -15.63 -4.07
CA LYS A 392 -8.39 -15.91 -2.97
C LYS A 392 -6.97 -15.35 -3.19
N ASN A 393 -6.46 -15.39 -4.41
CA ASN A 393 -5.08 -14.99 -4.73
C ASN A 393 -5.00 -13.61 -5.39
N ASN A 394 -6.08 -12.84 -5.45
CA ASN A 394 -5.98 -11.44 -5.85
C ASN A 394 -5.25 -10.64 -4.76
N THR A 395 -4.61 -9.57 -5.18
CA THR A 395 -4.06 -8.56 -4.27
C THR A 395 -4.74 -7.22 -4.58
N PHE A 396 -5.08 -6.48 -3.55
CA PHE A 396 -5.66 -5.15 -3.68
C PHE A 396 -4.72 -4.09 -3.10
N ILE A 397 -4.33 -3.12 -3.91
CA ILE A 397 -3.47 -2.00 -3.52
C ILE A 397 -4.26 -0.71 -3.61
N GLY A 398 -4.43 -0.05 -2.50
CA GLY A 398 -4.93 1.31 -2.35
C GLY A 398 -4.19 2.01 -1.22
N GLN A 399 -4.41 3.30 -1.05
CA GLN A 399 -3.80 4.07 0.03
C GLN A 399 -4.86 4.92 0.75
N PRO A 400 -5.92 4.31 1.32
CA PRO A 400 -7.05 5.07 1.83
C PRO A 400 -6.81 5.77 3.18
N LEU A 401 -5.75 5.43 3.92
CA LEU A 401 -5.39 6.13 5.14
C LEU A 401 -4.58 7.38 4.85
N TRP A 402 -3.49 7.26 4.09
CA TRP A 402 -2.66 8.40 3.73
C TRP A 402 -3.33 9.28 2.66
N GLY A 403 -4.02 8.64 1.71
CA GLY A 403 -4.91 9.30 0.76
C GLY A 403 -4.22 10.19 -0.27
N SER A 404 -2.93 9.98 -0.55
CA SER A 404 -2.20 10.78 -1.54
C SER A 404 -2.60 10.38 -2.95
N ILE A 405 -3.42 11.19 -3.62
CA ILE A 405 -3.80 10.96 -5.01
C ILE A 405 -2.58 10.95 -5.93
N GLY A 406 -2.62 10.11 -6.97
CA GLY A 406 -1.49 9.88 -7.87
C GLY A 406 -0.48 8.85 -7.37
N TYR A 407 -0.63 8.33 -6.13
CA TYR A 407 0.20 7.28 -5.55
C TYR A 407 0.19 6.00 -6.41
N THR A 408 -0.96 5.60 -6.89
CA THR A 408 -1.16 4.27 -7.48
C THR A 408 -0.48 4.07 -8.83
N LEU A 409 -0.25 5.12 -9.59
CA LEU A 409 0.43 5.01 -10.88
C LEU A 409 1.89 4.55 -10.69
N PRO A 410 2.75 5.22 -9.90
CA PRO A 410 4.08 4.68 -9.61
C PRO A 410 4.05 3.39 -8.78
N ALA A 411 3.07 3.20 -7.89
CA ALA A 411 2.91 1.94 -7.16
C ALA A 411 2.67 0.75 -8.10
N THR A 412 1.97 0.96 -9.22
CA THR A 412 1.81 -0.05 -10.28
C THR A 412 3.16 -0.43 -10.91
N LEU A 413 4.07 0.53 -11.11
CA LEU A 413 5.43 0.23 -11.57
C LEU A 413 6.12 -0.71 -10.57
N GLY A 414 6.08 -0.39 -9.29
CA GLY A 414 6.72 -1.19 -8.24
C GLY A 414 6.11 -2.58 -8.13
N SER A 415 4.81 -2.67 -8.04
CA SER A 415 4.04 -3.91 -7.97
C SER A 415 4.34 -4.85 -9.15
N GLN A 416 4.32 -4.34 -10.38
CA GLN A 416 4.61 -5.15 -11.57
C GLN A 416 6.08 -5.58 -11.64
N LEU A 417 7.01 -4.82 -11.08
CA LEU A 417 8.42 -5.21 -10.99
C LEU A 417 8.66 -6.26 -9.89
N ALA A 418 7.84 -6.29 -8.85
CA ALA A 418 7.90 -7.31 -7.80
C ALA A 418 7.43 -8.68 -8.32
N ASP A 419 6.40 -8.70 -9.17
CA ASP A 419 5.91 -9.92 -9.81
C ASP A 419 5.45 -9.60 -11.25
N LYS A 420 6.32 -9.93 -12.22
CA LYS A 420 6.09 -9.64 -13.64
C LYS A 420 5.04 -10.54 -14.28
N ASP A 421 4.72 -11.66 -13.66
CA ASP A 421 3.80 -12.67 -14.21
C ASP A 421 2.35 -12.38 -13.85
N ARG A 422 2.12 -11.57 -12.81
CA ARG A 422 0.78 -11.16 -12.40
C ARG A 422 0.28 -9.98 -13.22
N ARG A 423 -0.98 -10.06 -13.67
CA ARG A 423 -1.64 -8.97 -14.36
C ARG A 423 -1.98 -7.85 -13.38
N ASN A 424 -1.45 -6.65 -13.60
CA ASN A 424 -1.74 -5.46 -12.81
C ASN A 424 -2.81 -4.62 -13.52
N LEU A 425 -3.89 -4.32 -12.81
CA LEU A 425 -5.01 -3.49 -13.25
C LEU A 425 -5.03 -2.21 -12.43
N LEU A 426 -4.59 -1.11 -13.01
CA LEU A 426 -4.68 0.21 -12.37
C LEU A 426 -6.01 0.88 -12.73
N LEU A 427 -6.71 1.36 -11.72
CA LEU A 427 -7.86 2.26 -11.85
C LEU A 427 -7.49 3.60 -11.23
N ILE A 428 -7.44 4.65 -12.04
CA ILE A 428 -6.98 5.98 -11.60
C ILE A 428 -7.82 7.08 -12.23
N GLY A 429 -8.19 8.11 -11.46
CA GLY A 429 -8.84 9.30 -11.99
C GLY A 429 -7.87 10.20 -12.77
N ASP A 430 -8.42 11.02 -13.66
CA ASP A 430 -7.69 11.97 -14.49
C ASP A 430 -6.86 12.97 -13.67
N GLY A 431 -7.43 13.55 -12.61
CA GLY A 431 -6.72 14.47 -11.72
C GLY A 431 -5.58 13.81 -10.95
N SER A 432 -5.79 12.57 -10.47
CA SER A 432 -4.75 11.77 -9.82
C SER A 432 -3.60 11.43 -10.77
N LEU A 433 -3.92 11.03 -12.00
CA LEU A 433 -2.93 10.72 -13.04
C LEU A 433 -1.99 11.91 -13.30
N GLN A 434 -2.52 13.14 -13.34
CA GLN A 434 -1.74 14.34 -13.63
C GLN A 434 -0.60 14.58 -12.62
N LEU A 435 -0.73 14.11 -11.39
CA LEU A 435 0.27 14.35 -10.33
C LEU A 435 1.57 13.55 -10.54
N THR A 436 1.48 12.36 -11.14
CA THR A 436 2.62 11.42 -11.23
C THR A 436 2.77 10.79 -12.61
N VAL A 437 2.18 11.42 -13.63
CA VAL A 437 2.07 10.91 -15.01
C VAL A 437 3.40 10.44 -15.61
N GLN A 438 4.53 11.04 -15.21
CA GLN A 438 5.87 10.69 -15.68
C GLN A 438 6.25 9.23 -15.38
N ALA A 439 5.57 8.56 -14.43
CA ALA A 439 5.80 7.15 -14.13
C ALA A 439 5.53 6.25 -15.36
N ILE A 440 4.64 6.65 -16.28
CA ILE A 440 4.41 5.94 -17.55
C ILE A 440 5.71 5.81 -18.35
N SER A 441 6.55 6.86 -18.39
CA SER A 441 7.85 6.81 -19.06
C SER A 441 8.78 5.75 -18.46
N THR A 442 8.77 5.61 -17.12
CA THR A 442 9.55 4.58 -16.43
C THR A 442 9.00 3.19 -16.69
N MET A 443 7.68 3.01 -16.70
CA MET A 443 7.03 1.73 -17.06
C MET A 443 7.42 1.26 -18.47
N ILE A 444 7.38 2.18 -19.45
CA ILE A 444 7.80 1.91 -20.83
C ILE A 444 9.27 1.48 -20.87
N ARG A 445 10.17 2.19 -20.16
CA ARG A 445 11.59 1.86 -20.09
C ARG A 445 11.86 0.51 -19.42
N GLN A 446 11.04 0.13 -18.43
CA GLN A 446 11.15 -1.14 -17.73
C GLN A 446 10.44 -2.31 -18.45
N HIS A 447 9.81 -2.03 -19.59
CA HIS A 447 9.10 -3.02 -20.41
C HIS A 447 8.05 -3.82 -19.64
N ILE A 448 7.40 -3.19 -18.67
CA ILE A 448 6.28 -3.79 -17.93
C ILE A 448 4.95 -3.62 -18.70
N LYS A 449 3.95 -4.42 -18.38
CA LYS A 449 2.74 -4.58 -19.19
C LYS A 449 1.45 -4.41 -18.37
N PRO A 450 1.30 -3.38 -17.54
CA PRO A 450 0.07 -3.15 -16.81
C PRO A 450 -1.07 -2.74 -17.74
N VAL A 451 -2.30 -2.89 -17.25
CA VAL A 451 -3.50 -2.29 -17.84
C VAL A 451 -3.85 -1.04 -17.03
N LEU A 452 -3.81 0.12 -17.67
CA LEU A 452 -4.06 1.41 -17.04
C LEU A 452 -5.44 1.93 -17.45
N PHE A 453 -6.43 1.87 -16.56
CA PHE A 453 -7.75 2.46 -16.76
C PHE A 453 -7.76 3.87 -16.15
N VAL A 454 -7.80 4.89 -17.00
CA VAL A 454 -7.88 6.30 -16.61
C VAL A 454 -9.33 6.73 -16.68
N ILE A 455 -9.96 6.92 -15.52
CA ILE A 455 -11.33 7.45 -15.44
C ILE A 455 -11.27 8.96 -15.65
N ASN A 456 -11.67 9.38 -16.85
CA ASN A 456 -11.76 10.78 -17.22
C ASN A 456 -13.19 11.29 -16.95
N ASN A 457 -13.34 11.99 -15.84
CA ASN A 457 -14.59 12.61 -15.40
C ASN A 457 -14.42 14.11 -15.06
N ASP A 458 -13.44 14.75 -15.70
CA ASP A 458 -13.17 16.20 -15.68
C ASP A 458 -12.93 16.76 -14.29
N GLY A 459 -12.08 16.09 -13.48
CA GLY A 459 -11.57 16.62 -12.23
C GLY A 459 -11.91 15.86 -10.94
N TYR A 460 -12.05 16.61 -9.84
CA TYR A 460 -12.07 16.05 -8.49
C TYR A 460 -13.49 15.76 -7.99
N THR A 461 -14.02 14.59 -8.31
CA THR A 461 -15.40 14.19 -7.96
C THR A 461 -15.61 14.02 -6.45
N VAL A 462 -14.59 13.65 -5.69
CA VAL A 462 -14.69 13.53 -4.21
C VAL A 462 -15.03 14.88 -3.61
N GLU A 463 -14.26 15.91 -3.94
CA GLU A 463 -14.43 17.28 -3.46
C GLU A 463 -15.75 17.88 -3.94
N ARG A 464 -16.16 17.59 -5.18
CA ARG A 464 -17.47 17.97 -5.72
C ARG A 464 -18.61 17.47 -4.84
N LEU A 465 -18.56 16.21 -4.43
CA LEU A 465 -19.60 15.57 -3.61
C LEU A 465 -19.57 16.02 -2.14
N ILE A 466 -18.41 16.39 -1.60
CA ILE A 466 -18.27 16.83 -0.21
C ILE A 466 -18.72 18.28 -0.03
N HIS A 467 -18.35 19.20 -0.93
CA HIS A 467 -18.53 20.64 -0.68
C HIS A 467 -19.25 21.41 -1.78
N GLY A 468 -19.08 21.09 -3.05
CA GLY A 468 -19.74 21.84 -4.12
C GLY A 468 -19.44 21.27 -5.50
N MET A 469 -20.51 20.94 -6.23
CA MET A 469 -20.41 20.23 -7.51
C MET A 469 -19.64 21.01 -8.59
N TYR A 470 -19.83 22.32 -8.65
CA TYR A 470 -19.33 23.15 -9.74
C TYR A 470 -18.35 24.23 -9.28
N GLU A 471 -17.68 24.01 -8.16
CA GLU A 471 -16.68 24.96 -7.67
C GLU A 471 -15.41 24.89 -8.55
N PRO A 472 -14.86 26.05 -8.98
CA PRO A 472 -13.75 26.10 -9.93
C PRO A 472 -12.47 25.37 -9.50
N TYR A 473 -12.24 25.22 -8.20
CA TYR A 473 -11.06 24.48 -7.70
C TYR A 473 -11.16 22.97 -7.88
N ASN A 474 -12.31 22.42 -8.27
CA ASN A 474 -12.50 21.02 -8.61
C ASN A 474 -12.19 20.72 -10.08
N GLU A 475 -12.02 21.75 -10.90
CA GLU A 475 -11.71 21.62 -12.31
C GLU A 475 -10.21 21.42 -12.53
N ILE A 476 -9.85 20.64 -13.54
CA ILE A 476 -8.47 20.47 -13.99
C ILE A 476 -8.38 20.81 -15.47
N HIS A 477 -7.15 21.13 -15.94
CA HIS A 477 -6.95 21.28 -17.37
C HIS A 477 -6.97 19.92 -18.05
N MET A 478 -7.87 19.75 -19.01
CA MET A 478 -8.03 18.50 -19.75
C MET A 478 -6.82 18.27 -20.68
N TRP A 479 -6.17 17.11 -20.51
CA TRP A 479 -5.08 16.68 -21.38
C TRP A 479 -5.58 15.76 -22.49
N ASP A 480 -4.79 15.62 -23.56
CA ASP A 480 -4.95 14.51 -24.49
C ASP A 480 -4.28 13.25 -23.89
N TYR A 481 -5.03 12.55 -23.04
CA TYR A 481 -4.50 11.41 -22.28
C TYR A 481 -4.03 10.29 -23.20
N LYS A 482 -4.70 10.04 -24.31
CA LYS A 482 -4.38 8.99 -25.28
C LYS A 482 -3.04 9.24 -25.98
N ALA A 483 -2.60 10.49 -26.08
CA ALA A 483 -1.31 10.83 -26.64
C ALA A 483 -0.12 10.56 -25.69
N LEU A 484 -0.36 10.49 -24.38
CA LEU A 484 0.71 10.40 -23.36
C LEU A 484 1.66 9.21 -23.58
N PRO A 485 1.23 7.97 -23.82
CA PRO A 485 2.15 6.87 -24.02
C PRO A 485 3.11 7.10 -25.21
N ALA A 486 2.62 7.65 -26.31
CA ALA A 486 3.45 7.98 -27.46
C ALA A 486 4.43 9.12 -27.18
N VAL A 487 4.00 10.16 -26.46
CA VAL A 487 4.84 11.28 -26.03
C VAL A 487 5.99 10.79 -25.14
N PHE A 488 5.73 9.81 -24.27
CA PHE A 488 6.75 9.17 -23.44
C PHE A 488 7.57 8.08 -24.16
N GLY A 489 7.42 7.91 -25.48
CA GLY A 489 8.22 7.00 -26.29
C GLY A 489 7.70 5.56 -26.35
N GLY A 490 6.47 5.30 -25.90
CA GLY A 490 5.82 3.99 -25.97
C GLY A 490 5.46 3.63 -27.42
N LYS A 491 6.14 2.61 -27.97
CA LYS A 491 5.88 2.10 -29.32
C LYS A 491 4.94 0.90 -29.35
N ASN A 492 4.90 0.15 -28.24
CA ASN A 492 4.12 -1.08 -28.09
C ASN A 492 3.13 -0.91 -26.93
N VAL A 493 2.32 0.15 -26.98
CA VAL A 493 1.23 0.40 -26.03
C VAL A 493 -0.06 0.44 -26.85
N GLU A 494 -1.02 -0.38 -26.46
CA GLU A 494 -2.36 -0.35 -27.07
C GLU A 494 -3.21 0.70 -26.38
N ILE A 495 -3.82 1.58 -27.19
CA ILE A 495 -4.62 2.71 -26.72
C ILE A 495 -6.09 2.42 -26.97
N HIS A 496 -6.91 2.60 -25.95
CA HIS A 496 -8.36 2.41 -26.04
C HIS A 496 -9.10 3.66 -25.59
N ASP A 497 -10.21 3.95 -26.28
CA ASP A 497 -11.14 5.04 -25.97
C ASP A 497 -12.49 4.42 -25.62
N VAL A 498 -13.00 4.64 -24.42
CA VAL A 498 -14.19 3.99 -23.90
C VAL A 498 -15.18 5.05 -23.46
N GLU A 499 -16.35 5.10 -24.14
CA GLU A 499 -17.47 5.98 -23.82
C GLU A 499 -18.75 5.20 -23.50
N SER A 500 -18.81 3.92 -23.88
CA SER A 500 -19.98 3.06 -23.71
C SER A 500 -19.60 1.68 -23.15
N SER A 501 -20.59 0.93 -22.69
CA SER A 501 -20.37 -0.47 -22.26
C SER A 501 -19.96 -1.38 -23.42
N LYS A 502 -20.32 -1.04 -24.66
CA LYS A 502 -19.86 -1.74 -25.85
C LYS A 502 -18.36 -1.54 -26.05
N ASP A 503 -17.87 -0.29 -25.99
CA ASP A 503 -16.45 0.01 -26.14
C ASP A 503 -15.63 -0.68 -25.04
N LEU A 504 -16.14 -0.70 -23.80
CA LEU A 504 -15.49 -1.39 -22.68
C LEU A 504 -15.39 -2.91 -22.91
N GLN A 505 -16.46 -3.52 -23.43
CA GLN A 505 -16.46 -4.95 -23.76
C GLN A 505 -15.44 -5.27 -24.87
N ASP A 506 -15.39 -4.45 -25.92
CA ASP A 506 -14.44 -4.60 -27.03
C ASP A 506 -13.00 -4.42 -26.51
N THR A 507 -12.77 -3.46 -25.61
CA THR A 507 -11.49 -3.23 -24.92
C THR A 507 -11.07 -4.44 -24.07
N PHE A 508 -11.96 -5.02 -23.27
CA PHE A 508 -11.67 -6.24 -22.50
C PHE A 508 -11.29 -7.42 -23.40
N ASN A 509 -11.94 -7.55 -24.55
CA ASN A 509 -11.59 -8.58 -25.53
C ASN A 509 -10.20 -8.33 -26.12
N ALA A 510 -9.84 -7.10 -26.44
CA ALA A 510 -8.52 -6.72 -26.94
C ALA A 510 -7.42 -7.01 -25.89
N ILE A 511 -7.62 -6.58 -24.62
CA ILE A 511 -6.68 -6.85 -23.51
C ILE A 511 -6.48 -8.36 -23.34
N ASN A 512 -7.55 -9.16 -23.38
CA ASN A 512 -7.45 -10.61 -23.26
C ASN A 512 -6.76 -11.25 -24.48
N GLY A 513 -6.90 -10.67 -25.67
CA GLY A 513 -6.25 -11.12 -26.91
C GLY A 513 -4.76 -10.77 -26.97
N HIS A 514 -4.34 -9.70 -26.33
CA HIS A 514 -2.96 -9.19 -26.37
C HIS A 514 -2.39 -8.96 -24.94
N PRO A 515 -2.27 -10.00 -24.10
CA PRO A 515 -1.86 -9.83 -22.70
C PRO A 515 -0.39 -9.41 -22.53
N ASP A 516 0.39 -9.45 -23.60
CA ASP A 516 1.84 -9.23 -23.60
C ASP A 516 2.25 -7.79 -23.93
N VAL A 517 1.32 -6.85 -23.96
CA VAL A 517 1.58 -5.43 -24.15
C VAL A 517 0.96 -4.59 -23.03
N MET A 518 1.45 -3.36 -22.88
CA MET A 518 0.81 -2.39 -22.00
C MET A 518 -0.47 -1.88 -22.67
N HIS A 519 -1.55 -1.77 -21.91
CA HIS A 519 -2.78 -1.16 -22.35
C HIS A 519 -3.03 0.14 -21.60
N PHE A 520 -3.36 1.19 -22.34
CA PHE A 520 -3.78 2.49 -21.80
C PHE A 520 -5.22 2.74 -22.24
N VAL A 521 -6.13 2.81 -21.30
CA VAL A 521 -7.58 2.89 -21.53
C VAL A 521 -8.09 4.21 -20.96
N GLU A 522 -8.50 5.15 -21.80
CA GLU A 522 -9.24 6.32 -21.35
C GLU A 522 -10.72 5.96 -21.26
N VAL A 523 -11.29 6.08 -20.06
CA VAL A 523 -12.69 5.76 -19.77
C VAL A 523 -13.42 7.06 -19.44
N LYS A 524 -14.22 7.55 -20.38
CA LYS A 524 -14.97 8.80 -20.23
C LYS A 524 -16.28 8.57 -19.49
N MET A 525 -16.51 9.36 -18.48
CA MET A 525 -17.71 9.31 -17.64
C MET A 525 -18.24 10.70 -17.35
N SER A 526 -19.51 10.78 -16.94
CA SER A 526 -20.09 12.06 -16.54
C SER A 526 -19.42 12.58 -15.26
N VAL A 527 -19.23 13.89 -15.20
CA VAL A 527 -18.72 14.61 -14.03
C VAL A 527 -19.61 14.44 -12.77
N GLU A 528 -20.90 14.19 -12.99
CA GLU A 528 -21.89 14.02 -11.91
C GLU A 528 -22.04 12.57 -11.44
N ASP A 529 -21.47 11.61 -12.19
CA ASP A 529 -21.62 10.19 -11.90
C ASP A 529 -20.51 9.70 -10.95
N ALA A 530 -20.91 8.93 -9.93
CA ALA A 530 -19.99 8.40 -8.93
C ALA A 530 -20.48 7.06 -8.36
N PRO A 531 -19.58 6.20 -7.87
CA PRO A 531 -19.97 5.01 -7.14
C PRO A 531 -20.81 5.33 -5.91
N LYS A 532 -21.80 4.47 -5.62
CA LYS A 532 -22.70 4.67 -4.46
C LYS A 532 -21.93 4.88 -3.15
N LYS A 533 -20.88 4.10 -2.90
CA LYS A 533 -20.03 4.22 -1.71
C LYS A 533 -19.39 5.59 -1.58
N LEU A 534 -18.92 6.18 -2.68
CA LEU A 534 -18.38 7.54 -2.67
C LEU A 534 -19.45 8.58 -2.33
N ILE A 535 -20.65 8.45 -2.91
CA ILE A 535 -21.77 9.35 -2.60
C ILE A 535 -22.14 9.29 -1.11
N ASP A 536 -22.16 8.09 -0.55
CA ASP A 536 -22.56 7.89 0.85
C ASP A 536 -21.48 8.39 1.84
N ILE A 537 -20.19 8.14 1.57
CA ILE A 537 -19.10 8.62 2.43
C ILE A 537 -18.92 10.14 2.33
N ALA A 538 -19.11 10.74 1.16
CA ALA A 538 -19.04 12.19 0.98
C ALA A 538 -20.11 12.92 1.84
N LYS A 539 -21.31 12.35 1.95
CA LYS A 539 -22.35 12.86 2.87
C LYS A 539 -21.89 12.79 4.34
N ALA A 540 -21.18 11.71 4.72
CA ALA A 540 -20.64 11.56 6.07
C ALA A 540 -19.59 12.64 6.37
N PHE A 541 -18.62 12.84 5.45
CA PHE A 541 -17.58 13.87 5.60
C PHE A 541 -18.12 15.29 5.58
N SER A 542 -19.12 15.58 4.71
CA SER A 542 -19.79 16.89 4.72
C SER A 542 -20.50 17.20 6.05
N GLN A 543 -20.92 16.18 6.80
CA GLN A 543 -21.51 16.36 8.14
C GLN A 543 -20.43 16.52 9.22
N GLN A 544 -19.32 15.81 9.12
CA GLN A 544 -18.20 15.87 10.08
C GLN A 544 -17.47 17.22 10.03
N ASN A 545 -17.38 17.85 8.84
CA ASN A 545 -16.69 19.11 8.62
C ASN A 545 -17.55 20.36 8.95
N LYS A 546 -18.77 20.18 9.44
CA LYS A 546 -19.67 21.24 9.92
C LYS A 546 -19.63 21.36 11.43
#